data_3936a2ea5f53ee5f480630a91d2ca48e
#
_entry.id   3936a2ea5f53ee5f480630a91d2ca48e
#
_cell.length_a   1.000
_cell.length_b   1.000
_cell.length_c   1.000
_cell.angle_alpha   90.00
_cell.angle_beta   90.00
_cell.angle_gamma   90.00
#
_symmetry.space_group_name_H-M   'P 1'
#
loop_
_entity.id
_entity.type
_entity.pdbx_description
1 polymer ?
#
loop_
_entity_poly.entity_id
_entity_poly.type
_entity_poly.pdbx_seq_one_letter_code
_entity_poly.pdbx_strand_id
1 'polypeptide(L)'
;RVYCDTDVDGKHTGHDMGLALKKRMEMGFTFLKMDLGIGLLLDEPGTINAPIGFVDDMKKYAPHILNVQGGSVTADMVRAQKSYSIVTTAHPFTGIHLTEKGLDYLENYVKEVREVIGYEVPLAIDHFGHVCVEDCIRFAKRMEPYKLAWLEDMVPWMYTDQYVRLKNSTTIPIAT
;
A
#
# COMPACT_ATOMS: atom_id res chain seq x y z
N ARG A 1 20.34 2.15 12.30
CA ARG A 1 19.43 3.24 11.92
C ARG A 1 18.00 2.74 12.13
N VAL A 2 17.16 3.53 12.77
CA VAL A 2 15.77 3.19 13.02
C VAL A 2 14.90 4.00 12.05
N TYR A 3 13.93 3.37 11.40
CA TYR A 3 12.88 4.06 10.66
C TYR A 3 11.62 4.15 11.53
N CYS A 4 10.77 5.09 11.21
CA CYS A 4 9.47 5.23 11.83
C CYS A 4 8.39 4.91 10.81
N ASP A 5 7.60 3.90 11.14
CA ASP A 5 6.36 3.63 10.45
C ASP A 5 5.33 4.69 10.79
N THR A 6 4.52 5.08 9.82
CA THR A 6 3.61 6.20 9.98
C THR A 6 2.29 5.89 9.30
N ASP A 7 1.23 6.01 10.07
CA ASP A 7 -0.14 5.83 9.63
C ASP A 7 -0.95 7.11 9.90
N VAL A 8 -2.04 7.28 9.15
CA VAL A 8 -3.02 8.34 9.32
C VAL A 8 -4.40 7.71 9.35
N ASP A 9 -5.12 7.92 10.44
CA ASP A 9 -6.46 7.36 10.63
C ASP A 9 -7.46 7.88 9.60
N GLY A 10 -8.31 7.00 9.12
CA GLY A 10 -9.44 7.34 8.27
C GLY A 10 -9.06 7.76 6.85
N LYS A 11 -9.97 8.45 6.16
CA LYS A 11 -9.72 8.94 4.79
C LYS A 11 -8.80 10.15 4.84
N HIS A 12 -7.70 10.08 4.12
CA HIS A 12 -6.66 11.10 4.09
C HIS A 12 -6.04 11.26 2.69
N THR A 13 -5.41 12.40 2.47
CA THR A 13 -4.67 12.72 1.24
C THR A 13 -3.17 12.44 1.42
N GLY A 14 -2.41 12.47 0.33
CA GLY A 14 -0.95 12.42 0.40
C GLY A 14 -0.37 13.62 1.18
N HIS A 15 -1.03 14.76 1.13
CA HIS A 15 -0.64 15.92 1.93
C HIS A 15 -0.78 15.65 3.43
N ASP A 16 -1.88 15.03 3.89
CA ASP A 16 -2.09 14.67 5.30
C ASP A 16 -1.03 13.67 5.78
N MET A 17 -0.75 12.65 4.99
CA MET A 17 0.35 11.70 5.24
C MET A 17 1.70 12.43 5.29
N GLY A 18 1.95 13.34 4.37
CA GLY A 18 3.14 14.18 4.37
C GLY A 18 3.31 14.98 5.66
N LEU A 19 2.23 15.56 6.19
CA LEU A 19 2.25 16.26 7.48
C LEU A 19 2.53 15.32 8.66
N ALA A 20 1.97 14.10 8.64
CA ALA A 20 2.26 13.10 9.67
C ALA A 20 3.74 12.67 9.64
N LEU A 21 4.29 12.41 8.46
CA LEU A 21 5.70 12.08 8.27
C LEU A 21 6.62 13.24 8.68
N LYS A 22 6.24 14.49 8.39
CA LYS A 22 6.99 15.68 8.82
C LYS A 22 7.09 15.78 10.33
N LYS A 23 6.03 15.46 11.08
CA LYS A 23 6.09 15.36 12.54
C LYS A 23 7.12 14.32 13.00
N ARG A 24 7.28 13.20 12.29
CA ARG A 24 8.33 12.21 12.59
C ARG A 24 9.72 12.79 12.36
N MET A 25 9.92 13.57 11.29
CA MET A 25 11.19 14.27 11.05
C MET A 25 11.51 15.25 12.19
N GLU A 26 10.51 16.00 12.66
CA GLU A 26 10.64 16.93 13.81
C GLU A 26 11.01 16.21 15.12
N MET A 27 10.61 14.95 15.27
CA MET A 27 11.02 14.06 16.38
C MET A 27 12.47 13.52 16.21
N GLY A 28 13.14 13.81 15.11
CA GLY A 28 14.50 13.39 14.83
C GLY A 28 14.65 12.09 14.05
N PHE A 29 13.57 11.52 13.50
CA PHE A 29 13.69 10.37 12.61
C PHE A 29 14.30 10.78 11.27
N THR A 30 15.33 10.03 10.84
CA THR A 30 16.08 10.27 9.61
C THR A 30 15.84 9.20 8.55
N PHE A 31 14.82 8.38 8.74
CA PHE A 31 14.30 7.41 7.79
C PHE A 31 12.81 7.21 8.05
N LEU A 32 12.00 7.28 7.01
CA LEU A 32 10.55 7.25 7.10
C LEU A 32 9.98 6.05 6.33
N LYS A 33 8.88 5.49 6.84
CA LYS A 33 8.09 4.48 6.15
C LYS A 33 6.61 4.83 6.28
N MET A 34 5.84 4.60 5.24
CA MET A 34 4.38 4.76 5.24
C MET A 34 3.72 3.57 4.56
N ASP A 35 2.52 3.26 4.97
CA ASP A 35 1.67 2.32 4.26
C ASP A 35 1.06 2.97 3.02
N LEU A 36 1.05 2.20 1.92
CA LEU A 36 0.37 2.61 0.71
C LEU A 36 -0.18 1.36 0.02
N GLY A 37 -1.49 1.30 -0.14
CA GLY A 37 -2.12 0.13 -0.71
C GLY A 37 -3.47 0.44 -1.35
N ILE A 38 -4.15 -0.64 -1.75
CA ILE A 38 -5.48 -0.55 -2.39
C ILE A 38 -6.55 0.08 -1.48
N GLY A 39 -6.33 0.12 -0.17
CA GLY A 39 -7.22 0.77 0.79
C GLY A 39 -7.54 2.23 0.42
N LEU A 40 -6.57 2.96 -0.11
CA LEU A 40 -6.73 4.33 -0.60
C LEU A 40 -7.64 4.44 -1.82
N LEU A 41 -7.83 3.35 -2.57
CA LEU A 41 -8.55 3.31 -3.84
C LEU A 41 -10.00 2.84 -3.70
N LEU A 42 -10.36 2.24 -2.56
CA LEU A 42 -11.67 1.60 -2.37
C LEU A 42 -12.84 2.57 -2.53
N ASP A 43 -12.66 3.84 -2.15
CA ASP A 43 -13.68 4.88 -2.25
C ASP A 43 -13.61 5.70 -3.54
N GLU A 44 -12.69 5.37 -4.44
CA GLU A 44 -12.47 6.08 -5.70
C GLU A 44 -12.91 5.20 -6.88
N PRO A 45 -14.13 5.38 -7.40
CA PRO A 45 -14.66 4.53 -8.47
C PRO A 45 -13.78 4.50 -9.72
N GLY A 46 -13.59 3.32 -10.28
CA GLY A 46 -12.82 3.11 -11.51
C GLY A 46 -11.30 3.09 -11.32
N THR A 47 -10.79 3.05 -10.09
CA THR A 47 -9.34 2.97 -9.79
C THR A 47 -8.82 1.54 -9.76
N ILE A 48 -9.68 0.58 -9.45
CA ILE A 48 -9.36 -0.84 -9.43
C ILE A 48 -10.36 -1.63 -10.27
N ASN A 49 -9.88 -2.72 -10.86
CA ASN A 49 -10.68 -3.79 -11.43
C ASN A 49 -10.46 -5.03 -10.58
N ALA A 50 -11.52 -5.52 -9.94
CA ALA A 50 -11.48 -6.58 -8.95
C ALA A 50 -12.66 -7.55 -9.16
N PRO A 51 -12.61 -8.75 -8.57
CA PRO A 51 -13.75 -9.66 -8.58
C PRO A 51 -15.04 -8.99 -8.07
N ILE A 52 -16.18 -9.43 -8.61
CA ILE A 52 -17.51 -8.91 -8.21
C ILE A 52 -17.68 -9.06 -6.70
N GLY A 53 -18.11 -7.97 -6.05
CA GLY A 53 -18.34 -7.93 -4.60
C GLY A 53 -17.08 -7.62 -3.76
N PHE A 54 -15.88 -7.67 -4.35
CA PHE A 54 -14.64 -7.44 -3.61
C PHE A 54 -14.60 -6.09 -2.87
N VAL A 55 -14.92 -5.00 -3.57
CA VAL A 55 -14.87 -3.64 -2.99
C VAL A 55 -15.88 -3.49 -1.86
N ASP A 56 -17.08 -4.04 -2.05
CA ASP A 56 -18.14 -4.01 -1.04
C ASP A 56 -17.76 -4.83 0.19
N ASP A 57 -17.17 -6.00 0.00
CA ASP A 57 -16.68 -6.85 1.08
C ASP A 57 -15.52 -6.19 1.82
N MET A 58 -14.59 -5.57 1.13
CA MET A 58 -13.48 -4.83 1.76
C MET A 58 -14.00 -3.67 2.61
N LYS A 59 -14.90 -2.85 2.07
CA LYS A 59 -15.51 -1.75 2.82
C LYS A 59 -16.28 -2.22 4.05
N LYS A 60 -16.95 -3.36 3.96
CA LYS A 60 -17.74 -3.94 5.03
C LYS A 60 -16.89 -4.55 6.13
N TYR A 61 -15.82 -5.24 5.76
CA TYR A 61 -15.08 -6.11 6.68
C TYR A 61 -13.70 -5.59 7.10
N ALA A 62 -13.03 -4.76 6.28
CA ALA A 62 -11.73 -4.22 6.61
C ALA A 62 -11.71 -3.43 7.96
N PRO A 63 -12.70 -2.59 8.28
CA PRO A 63 -12.73 -1.91 9.57
C PRO A 63 -12.75 -2.84 10.79
N HIS A 64 -13.33 -4.04 10.64
CA HIS A 64 -13.40 -5.05 11.71
C HIS A 64 -12.09 -5.81 11.87
N ILE A 65 -11.26 -5.90 10.82
CA ILE A 65 -9.95 -6.57 10.86
C ILE A 65 -8.92 -5.68 11.55
N LEU A 66 -8.94 -4.39 11.26
CA LEU A 66 -7.99 -3.41 11.79
C LEU A 66 -8.22 -3.11 13.29
N ASN A 67 -9.43 -3.33 13.79
CA ASN A 67 -9.79 -3.08 15.21
C ASN A 67 -9.52 -4.26 16.18
N VAL A 68 -8.79 -5.29 15.76
CA VAL A 68 -8.53 -6.51 16.57
C VAL A 68 -7.50 -6.29 17.70
N GLN A 69 -6.87 -5.16 17.79
CA GLN A 69 -5.93 -4.88 18.87
C GLN A 69 -6.65 -4.74 20.24
N GLY A 70 -6.96 -5.88 20.87
CA GLY A 70 -7.36 -5.97 22.27
C GLY A 70 -8.81 -6.35 22.58
N GLY A 71 -9.62 -6.79 21.60
CA GLY A 71 -11.01 -7.20 21.79
C GLY A 71 -11.26 -8.70 21.63
N SER A 72 -12.41 -9.18 22.09
CA SER A 72 -12.86 -10.56 21.85
C SER A 72 -13.09 -10.81 20.38
N VAL A 73 -12.60 -11.93 19.85
CA VAL A 73 -12.80 -12.35 18.46
C VAL A 73 -14.30 -12.68 18.26
N THR A 74 -14.97 -11.92 17.40
CA THR A 74 -16.38 -12.14 17.06
C THR A 74 -16.51 -13.02 15.81
N ALA A 75 -17.71 -13.63 15.62
CA ALA A 75 -18.00 -14.40 14.40
C ALA A 75 -17.88 -13.55 13.13
N ASP A 76 -18.17 -12.26 13.20
CA ASP A 76 -18.03 -11.32 12.07
C ASP A 76 -16.56 -11.02 11.77
N MET A 77 -15.69 -10.94 12.78
CA MET A 77 -14.25 -10.83 12.60
C MET A 77 -13.66 -12.08 11.93
N VAL A 78 -14.13 -13.29 12.29
CA VAL A 78 -13.72 -14.54 11.63
C VAL A 78 -14.16 -14.57 10.16
N ARG A 79 -15.37 -14.10 9.87
CA ARG A 79 -15.86 -13.97 8.47
C ARG A 79 -15.06 -12.92 7.69
N ALA A 80 -14.81 -11.78 8.30
CA ALA A 80 -14.00 -10.70 7.73
C ALA A 80 -12.59 -11.20 7.40
N GLN A 81 -11.96 -11.91 8.33
CA GLN A 81 -10.63 -12.46 8.12
C GLN A 81 -10.61 -13.53 7.01
N LYS A 82 -11.66 -14.37 6.89
CA LYS A 82 -11.78 -15.31 5.79
C LYS A 82 -11.96 -14.63 4.44
N SER A 83 -12.84 -13.63 4.37
CA SER A 83 -13.06 -12.86 3.14
C SER A 83 -11.80 -12.07 2.77
N TYR A 84 -11.14 -11.43 3.73
CA TYR A 84 -9.88 -10.74 3.57
C TYR A 84 -8.78 -11.70 3.09
N SER A 85 -8.63 -12.87 3.74
CA SER A 85 -7.66 -13.89 3.38
C SER A 85 -7.85 -14.41 1.95
N ILE A 86 -9.10 -14.71 1.55
CA ILE A 86 -9.41 -15.19 0.18
C ILE A 86 -9.06 -14.14 -0.86
N VAL A 87 -9.28 -12.88 -0.54
CA VAL A 87 -9.09 -11.77 -1.44
C VAL A 87 -7.62 -11.32 -1.47
N THR A 88 -6.96 -11.32 -0.32
CA THR A 88 -5.58 -10.84 -0.18
C THR A 88 -4.54 -11.90 -0.52
N THR A 89 -4.90 -13.16 -0.54
CA THR A 89 -4.07 -14.27 -1.02
C THR A 89 -4.33 -14.65 -2.48
N ALA A 90 -5.02 -13.78 -3.23
CA ALA A 90 -5.22 -13.98 -4.65
C ALA A 90 -3.88 -14.22 -5.36
N HIS A 91 -3.90 -15.15 -6.31
CA HIS A 91 -2.71 -15.42 -7.12
C HIS A 91 -2.24 -14.14 -7.82
N PRO A 92 -0.93 -13.82 -7.85
CA PRO A 92 -0.40 -12.56 -8.36
C PRO A 92 -0.72 -12.29 -9.85
N PHE A 93 -1.27 -13.27 -10.56
CA PHE A 93 -1.70 -13.14 -11.95
C PHE A 93 -3.21 -12.98 -12.14
N THR A 94 -4.00 -13.24 -11.10
CA THR A 94 -5.48 -13.28 -11.19
C THR A 94 -6.17 -12.39 -10.18
N GLY A 95 -5.40 -11.63 -9.42
CA GLY A 95 -5.91 -10.79 -8.34
C GLY A 95 -6.54 -9.48 -8.81
N ILE A 96 -6.40 -8.50 -7.97
CA ILE A 96 -6.87 -7.14 -8.22
C ILE A 96 -5.94 -6.46 -9.23
N HIS A 97 -6.53 -5.74 -10.17
CA HIS A 97 -5.82 -4.94 -11.15
C HIS A 97 -5.98 -3.44 -10.89
N LEU A 98 -4.90 -2.69 -11.06
CA LEU A 98 -4.95 -1.24 -11.07
C LEU A 98 -5.31 -0.73 -12.47
N THR A 99 -6.25 0.21 -12.53
CA THR A 99 -6.50 0.97 -13.75
C THR A 99 -5.47 2.10 -13.90
N GLU A 100 -5.41 2.75 -15.06
CA GLU A 100 -4.59 3.97 -15.22
C GLU A 100 -5.02 5.05 -14.21
N LYS A 101 -6.32 5.22 -13.99
CA LYS A 101 -6.85 6.14 -12.96
C LYS A 101 -6.35 5.80 -11.57
N GLY A 102 -6.28 4.51 -11.22
CA GLY A 102 -5.74 4.06 -9.94
C GLY A 102 -4.25 4.36 -9.80
N LEU A 103 -3.49 4.12 -10.85
CA LEU A 103 -2.06 4.45 -10.89
C LEU A 103 -1.83 5.96 -10.77
N ASP A 104 -2.61 6.78 -11.48
CA ASP A 104 -2.54 8.24 -11.40
C ASP A 104 -2.87 8.74 -9.98
N TYR A 105 -3.86 8.13 -9.33
CA TYR A 105 -4.23 8.48 -7.95
C TYR A 105 -3.08 8.18 -6.98
N LEU A 106 -2.50 6.98 -7.04
CA LEU A 106 -1.39 6.59 -6.17
C LEU A 106 -0.12 7.42 -6.43
N GLU A 107 0.15 7.72 -7.69
CA GLU A 107 1.27 8.59 -8.06
C GLU A 107 1.09 10.00 -7.50
N ASN A 108 -0.10 10.58 -7.65
CA ASN A 108 -0.40 11.90 -7.09
C ASN A 108 -0.28 11.90 -5.56
N TYR A 109 -0.75 10.84 -4.90
CA TYR A 109 -0.61 10.70 -3.45
C TYR A 109 0.86 10.76 -3.02
N VAL A 110 1.75 9.99 -3.65
CA VAL A 110 3.19 9.99 -3.33
C VAL A 110 3.84 11.34 -3.67
N LYS A 111 3.40 11.98 -4.74
CA LYS A 111 3.84 13.33 -5.11
C LYS A 111 3.49 14.33 -4.01
N GLU A 112 2.26 14.35 -3.52
CA GLU A 112 1.82 15.23 -2.43
C GLU A 112 2.63 14.99 -1.16
N VAL A 113 2.92 13.72 -0.81
CA VAL A 113 3.81 13.38 0.32
C VAL A 113 5.17 14.03 0.12
N ARG A 114 5.79 13.87 -1.06
CA ARG A 114 7.11 14.44 -1.36
C ARG A 114 7.13 15.98 -1.36
N GLU A 115 6.05 16.61 -1.77
CA GLU A 115 5.90 18.08 -1.70
C GLU A 115 5.99 18.59 -0.26
N VAL A 116 5.54 17.80 0.72
CA VAL A 116 5.59 18.17 2.14
C VAL A 116 6.93 17.85 2.79
N ILE A 117 7.47 16.63 2.58
CA ILE A 117 8.67 16.15 3.29
C ILE A 117 9.98 16.40 2.53
N GLY A 118 9.91 16.75 1.24
CA GLY A 118 11.10 16.88 0.38
C GLY A 118 11.79 15.54 0.11
N TYR A 119 13.08 15.61 -0.23
CA TYR A 119 13.90 14.46 -0.65
C TYR A 119 15.12 14.21 0.23
N GLU A 120 15.31 14.98 1.29
CA GLU A 120 16.47 14.86 2.17
C GLU A 120 16.41 13.63 3.06
N VAL A 121 15.20 13.19 3.42
CA VAL A 121 14.96 12.00 4.24
C VAL A 121 14.47 10.86 3.36
N PRO A 122 15.09 9.67 3.41
CA PRO A 122 14.62 8.50 2.71
C PRO A 122 13.19 8.13 3.14
N LEU A 123 12.36 7.77 2.16
CA LEU A 123 10.98 7.31 2.34
C LEU A 123 10.82 5.94 1.73
N ALA A 124 10.34 4.97 2.50
CA ALA A 124 9.90 3.65 2.03
C ALA A 124 8.38 3.56 2.00
N ILE A 125 7.88 2.65 1.18
CA ILE A 125 6.46 2.29 1.09
C ILE A 125 6.30 0.82 1.43
N ASP A 126 5.29 0.52 2.25
CA ASP A 126 4.92 -0.82 2.70
C ASP A 126 3.46 -1.15 2.33
N HIS A 127 3.13 -2.45 2.40
CA HIS A 127 1.78 -3.01 2.26
C HIS A 127 1.06 -2.73 0.93
N PHE A 128 1.80 -2.56 -0.15
CA PHE A 128 1.18 -2.40 -1.47
C PHE A 128 0.38 -3.65 -1.88
N GLY A 129 0.83 -4.82 -1.48
CA GLY A 129 0.40 -6.19 -1.75
C GLY A 129 -0.99 -6.43 -2.34
N HIS A 130 -1.22 -7.64 -2.83
CA HIS A 130 -2.51 -8.16 -3.32
C HIS A 130 -2.95 -7.66 -4.71
N VAL A 131 -2.11 -6.90 -5.38
CA VAL A 131 -2.28 -6.48 -6.77
C VAL A 131 -1.51 -7.43 -7.68
N CYS A 132 -1.96 -7.64 -8.91
CA CYS A 132 -1.21 -8.49 -9.83
C CYS A 132 0.18 -7.92 -10.12
N VAL A 133 1.16 -8.80 -10.35
CA VAL A 133 2.57 -8.41 -10.48
C VAL A 133 2.82 -7.44 -11.64
N GLU A 134 2.06 -7.52 -12.72
CA GLU A 134 2.13 -6.58 -13.84
C GLU A 134 1.83 -5.16 -13.42
N ASP A 135 0.81 -4.98 -12.59
CA ASP A 135 0.43 -3.67 -12.06
C ASP A 135 1.40 -3.19 -10.97
N CYS A 136 1.97 -4.10 -10.18
CA CYS A 136 3.09 -3.79 -9.29
C CYS A 136 4.29 -3.23 -10.06
N ILE A 137 4.61 -3.82 -11.21
CA ILE A 137 5.69 -3.34 -12.08
C ILE A 137 5.37 -1.95 -12.67
N ARG A 138 4.13 -1.75 -13.14
CA ARG A 138 3.68 -0.45 -13.65
C ARG A 138 3.75 0.63 -12.57
N PHE A 139 3.27 0.31 -11.37
CA PHE A 139 3.36 1.19 -10.21
C PHE A 139 4.82 1.50 -9.85
N ALA A 140 5.68 0.49 -9.71
CA ALA A 140 7.09 0.68 -9.37
C ALA A 140 7.81 1.62 -10.36
N LYS A 141 7.55 1.48 -11.66
CA LYS A 141 8.11 2.37 -12.69
C LYS A 141 7.63 3.81 -12.55
N ARG A 142 6.36 4.03 -12.22
CA ARG A 142 5.82 5.38 -11.96
C ARG A 142 6.43 6.01 -10.71
N MET A 143 6.84 5.19 -9.73
CA MET A 143 7.45 5.66 -8.49
C MET A 143 8.93 6.04 -8.61
N GLU A 144 9.63 5.66 -9.67
CA GLU A 144 11.06 5.96 -9.83
C GLU A 144 11.44 7.44 -9.69
N PRO A 145 10.65 8.41 -10.20
CA PRO A 145 10.95 9.83 -10.01
C PRO A 145 10.92 10.29 -8.54
N TYR A 146 10.18 9.59 -7.69
CA TYR A 146 10.00 9.97 -6.27
C TYR A 146 11.10 9.45 -5.34
N LYS A 147 12.10 8.73 -5.87
CA LYS A 147 13.31 8.29 -5.15
C LYS A 147 12.99 7.59 -3.84
N LEU A 148 12.14 6.57 -3.92
CA LEU A 148 11.79 5.75 -2.76
C LEU A 148 12.98 4.88 -2.34
N ALA A 149 13.12 4.66 -1.03
CA ALA A 149 14.16 3.83 -0.45
C ALA A 149 13.94 2.35 -0.74
N TRP A 150 12.69 1.89 -0.68
CA TRP A 150 12.22 0.58 -1.15
C TRP A 150 10.71 0.55 -1.30
N LEU A 151 10.23 -0.49 -1.98
CA LEU A 151 8.85 -0.94 -2.01
C LEU A 151 8.79 -2.29 -1.31
N GLU A 152 7.94 -2.41 -0.29
CA GLU A 152 7.83 -3.57 0.58
C GLU A 152 6.49 -4.29 0.34
N ASP A 153 6.51 -5.62 0.47
CA ASP A 153 5.34 -6.50 0.37
C ASP A 153 4.44 -6.27 -0.85
N MET A 154 5.08 -6.07 -2.01
CA MET A 154 4.39 -5.80 -3.28
C MET A 154 3.53 -6.98 -3.77
N VAL A 155 3.95 -8.20 -3.45
CA VAL A 155 3.24 -9.46 -3.69
C VAL A 155 3.45 -10.37 -2.48
N PRO A 156 2.62 -11.41 -2.27
CA PRO A 156 2.84 -12.34 -1.16
C PRO A 156 4.23 -12.98 -1.21
N TRP A 157 4.92 -13.00 -0.06
CA TRP A 157 6.34 -13.35 0.08
C TRP A 157 6.73 -14.72 -0.51
N MET A 158 5.80 -15.68 -0.57
CA MET A 158 6.05 -17.01 -1.11
C MET A 158 6.28 -17.03 -2.63
N TYR A 159 5.94 -15.97 -3.34
CA TYR A 159 6.10 -15.88 -4.80
C TYR A 159 7.46 -15.29 -5.19
N THR A 160 8.53 -15.96 -4.81
CA THR A 160 9.93 -15.51 -5.02
C THR A 160 10.23 -15.17 -6.48
N ASP A 161 9.73 -15.94 -7.44
CA ASP A 161 9.94 -15.67 -8.87
C ASP A 161 9.32 -14.33 -9.29
N GLN A 162 8.21 -13.94 -8.67
CA GLN A 162 7.57 -12.66 -8.95
C GLN A 162 8.37 -11.50 -8.34
N TYR A 163 8.98 -11.69 -7.17
CA TYR A 163 9.92 -10.73 -6.60
C TYR A 163 11.14 -10.54 -7.49
N VAL A 164 11.72 -11.61 -8.03
CA VAL A 164 12.83 -11.53 -8.99
C VAL A 164 12.43 -10.73 -10.23
N ARG A 165 11.24 -10.99 -10.76
CA ARG A 165 10.69 -10.28 -11.90
C ARG A 165 10.48 -8.79 -11.61
N LEU A 166 9.88 -8.46 -10.46
CA LEU A 166 9.64 -7.09 -10.01
C LEU A 166 10.97 -6.35 -9.84
N LYS A 167 11.92 -6.93 -9.09
CA LYS A 167 13.26 -6.38 -8.88
C LYS A 167 13.98 -6.03 -10.19
N ASN A 168 13.85 -6.89 -11.20
CA ASN A 168 14.49 -6.67 -12.50
C ASN A 168 13.77 -5.63 -13.36
N SER A 169 12.60 -5.16 -12.95
CA SER A 169 11.75 -4.23 -13.71
C SER A 169 11.82 -2.79 -13.23
N THR A 170 12.48 -2.52 -12.11
CA THR A 170 12.59 -1.17 -11.53
C THR A 170 13.96 -0.94 -10.91
N THR A 171 14.33 0.33 -10.79
CA THR A 171 15.54 0.76 -10.08
C THR A 171 15.32 0.94 -8.58
N ILE A 172 14.08 0.91 -8.11
CA ILE A 172 13.74 1.02 -6.69
C ILE A 172 14.05 -0.32 -6.00
N PRO A 173 14.74 -0.34 -4.85
CA PRO A 173 14.91 -1.55 -4.05
C PRO A 173 13.56 -2.18 -3.69
N ILE A 174 13.49 -3.51 -3.68
CA ILE A 174 12.30 -4.28 -3.32
C ILE A 174 12.60 -5.05 -2.02
N ALA A 175 11.68 -4.99 -1.08
CA ALA A 175 11.73 -5.68 0.21
C ALA A 175 10.50 -6.57 0.44
N THR A 176 10.62 -7.51 1.36
CA THR A 176 9.55 -8.34 1.90
C THR A 176 9.96 -8.90 3.27
#